data_1d4d3fa6ec7fe1f4c76a5efe686eb93a
#
_entry.id   1d4d3fa6ec7fe1f4c76a5efe686eb93a
#
_cell.length_a   1.000
_cell.length_b   1.000
_cell.length_c   1.000
_cell.angle_alpha   90.00
_cell.angle_beta   90.00
_cell.angle_gamma   90.00
#
_symmetry.space_group_name_H-M   'P 1'
#
loop_
_entity.id
_entity.type
_entity.pdbx_description
1 polymer ?
#
loop_
_entity_poly.entity_id
_entity_poly.type
_entity_poly.pdbx_seq_one_letter_code
_entity_poly.pdbx_strand_id
1 'polypeptide(L)'
;MALLVPLSGANAELGQAMLDAAELALFEASDDRLTLLPRDTGGTAEGAANAARAVVGEGARLILGPLLAAEVQAVKPLARDAHLNIIAFSTVTELAGGNTFLIGFLPRQEVVREVGQARDRGLARFAALAPDSPYGHLMADALRDVASASGATTTRVEFYDPRAGDTAPAVQRLMPGGAAAAGVAAAAVAPLSFDALLLPEGGARLKQLAREVKAAEADAKPVQLLGSGLWDVPDIGTEPALAGGWFAAAPPEARRVFAQHFQAVYGRDPPRLASLGYDAAALAGVLSRSTDAEPFSQQAILNPSGFTGVDGLFRFTPSGLVQRGLAVLEVEPQGNVVISPAPQSFQDLGY
;
A
#
# COMPACT_ATOMS: atom_id res chain seq x y z
N MET A 1 -13.89 21.14 -4.63
CA MET A 1 -12.85 20.42 -3.85
C MET A 1 -11.47 20.83 -4.34
N ALA A 2 -10.46 20.78 -3.49
CA ALA A 2 -9.08 21.05 -3.85
C ALA A 2 -8.30 19.75 -4.02
N LEU A 3 -7.31 19.73 -4.93
CA LEU A 3 -6.32 18.67 -5.05
C LEU A 3 -4.93 19.27 -4.85
N LEU A 4 -4.25 18.88 -3.79
CA LEU A 4 -2.91 19.35 -3.44
C LEU A 4 -1.91 18.24 -3.74
N VAL A 5 -1.12 18.40 -4.80
CA VAL A 5 -0.11 17.42 -5.25
C VAL A 5 1.13 18.15 -5.76
N PRO A 6 2.32 17.53 -5.74
CA PRO A 6 3.52 18.14 -6.29
C PRO A 6 3.46 18.14 -7.83
N LEU A 7 3.14 19.26 -8.44
CA LEU A 7 3.16 19.44 -9.90
C LEU A 7 4.52 19.97 -10.40
N SER A 8 5.42 20.27 -9.47
CA SER A 8 6.82 20.63 -9.74
C SER A 8 7.75 19.90 -8.78
N GLY A 9 9.08 19.98 -9.04
CA GLY A 9 10.08 19.31 -8.20
C GLY A 9 10.22 17.80 -8.48
N ALA A 10 10.83 17.07 -7.53
CA ALA A 10 11.24 15.67 -7.72
C ALA A 10 10.07 14.69 -7.93
N ASN A 11 8.88 15.02 -7.46
CA ASN A 11 7.68 14.17 -7.57
C ASN A 11 6.68 14.69 -8.59
N ALA A 12 7.06 15.60 -9.48
CA ALA A 12 6.15 16.27 -10.43
C ALA A 12 5.44 15.28 -11.35
N GLU A 13 6.15 14.28 -11.87
CA GLU A 13 5.57 13.25 -12.75
C GLU A 13 4.46 12.45 -12.05
N LEU A 14 4.70 12.06 -10.80
CA LEU A 14 3.71 11.36 -9.99
C LEU A 14 2.53 12.28 -9.66
N GLY A 15 2.80 13.52 -9.25
CA GLY A 15 1.76 14.50 -8.95
C GLY A 15 0.86 14.79 -10.15
N GLN A 16 1.46 14.92 -11.35
CA GLN A 16 0.70 15.08 -12.59
C GLN A 16 -0.16 13.85 -12.89
N ALA A 17 0.37 12.64 -12.71
CA ALA A 17 -0.40 11.42 -12.92
C ALA A 17 -1.57 11.29 -11.92
N MET A 18 -1.42 11.76 -10.69
CA MET A 18 -2.50 11.80 -9.70
C MET A 18 -3.57 12.84 -10.06
N LEU A 19 -3.17 13.99 -10.62
CA LEU A 19 -4.09 14.98 -11.13
C LEU A 19 -4.88 14.43 -12.33
N ASP A 20 -4.20 13.87 -13.31
CA ASP A 20 -4.81 13.25 -14.49
C ASP A 20 -5.84 12.17 -14.07
N ALA A 21 -5.50 11.33 -13.07
CA ALA A 21 -6.39 10.32 -12.56
C ALA A 21 -7.62 10.90 -11.84
N ALA A 22 -7.45 11.99 -11.09
CA ALA A 22 -8.56 12.68 -10.43
C ALA A 22 -9.50 13.35 -11.46
N GLU A 23 -8.95 13.94 -12.53
CA GLU A 23 -9.72 14.50 -13.63
C GLU A 23 -10.49 13.42 -14.40
N LEU A 24 -9.85 12.26 -14.65
CA LEU A 24 -10.51 11.11 -15.26
C LEU A 24 -11.72 10.65 -14.45
N ALA A 25 -11.57 10.53 -13.13
CA ALA A 25 -12.67 10.13 -12.24
C ALA A 25 -13.85 11.11 -12.30
N LEU A 26 -13.58 12.41 -12.34
CA LEU A 26 -14.63 13.43 -12.46
C LEU A 26 -15.31 13.42 -13.84
N PHE A 27 -14.53 13.24 -14.88
CA PHE A 27 -15.06 13.12 -16.25
C PHE A 27 -16.00 11.91 -16.36
N GLU A 28 -15.59 10.76 -15.85
CA GLU A 28 -16.41 9.53 -15.87
C GLU A 28 -17.67 9.67 -14.99
N ALA A 29 -17.56 10.39 -13.85
CA ALA A 29 -18.70 10.66 -12.98
C ALA A 29 -19.75 11.58 -13.62
N SER A 30 -19.37 12.38 -14.62
CA SER A 30 -20.21 13.37 -15.31
C SER A 30 -21.01 14.26 -14.33
N ASP A 31 -20.34 14.76 -13.26
CA ASP A 31 -20.97 15.51 -12.17
C ASP A 31 -20.55 16.99 -12.22
N ASP A 32 -21.39 17.84 -12.82
CA ASP A 32 -21.14 19.28 -12.96
C ASP A 32 -21.18 20.06 -11.62
N ARG A 33 -21.54 19.41 -10.51
CA ARG A 33 -21.60 20.03 -9.17
C ARG A 33 -20.24 20.16 -8.51
N LEU A 34 -19.24 19.43 -9.00
CA LEU A 34 -17.88 19.45 -8.47
C LEU A 34 -16.93 20.22 -9.37
N THR A 35 -16.26 21.19 -8.78
CA THR A 35 -15.12 21.86 -9.39
C THR A 35 -13.85 21.38 -8.71
N LEU A 36 -12.88 20.91 -9.49
CA LEU A 36 -11.54 20.58 -9.02
C LEU A 36 -10.66 21.84 -9.04
N LEU A 37 -9.98 22.11 -7.93
CA LEU A 37 -9.02 23.20 -7.76
C LEU A 37 -7.62 22.57 -7.54
N PRO A 38 -6.89 22.24 -8.62
CA PRO A 38 -5.54 21.71 -8.49
C PRO A 38 -4.56 22.80 -8.03
N ARG A 39 -3.64 22.46 -7.12
CA ARG A 39 -2.58 23.35 -6.64
C ARG A 39 -1.28 22.58 -6.47
N ASP A 40 -0.23 23.20 -6.98
CA ASP A 40 1.13 22.69 -6.84
C ASP A 40 1.62 22.89 -5.41
N THR A 41 2.08 21.80 -4.79
CA THR A 41 2.74 21.84 -3.48
C THR A 41 4.26 21.99 -3.59
N GLY A 42 4.82 21.82 -4.78
CA GLY A 42 6.27 21.80 -5.02
C GLY A 42 7.00 20.69 -4.26
N GLY A 43 6.29 19.73 -3.67
CA GLY A 43 6.88 18.67 -2.84
C GLY A 43 7.41 19.19 -1.49
N THR A 44 6.94 20.33 -1.00
CA THR A 44 7.45 20.99 0.21
C THR A 44 6.33 21.34 1.19
N ALA A 45 6.66 21.35 2.49
CA ALA A 45 5.73 21.77 3.55
C ALA A 45 5.24 23.21 3.36
N GLU A 46 6.12 24.12 2.94
CA GLU A 46 5.79 25.53 2.69
C GLU A 46 4.87 25.69 1.49
N GLY A 47 5.19 25.03 0.37
CA GLY A 47 4.36 25.04 -0.85
C GLY A 47 2.97 24.49 -0.58
N ALA A 48 2.87 23.37 0.13
CA ALA A 48 1.61 22.79 0.53
C ALA A 48 0.78 23.70 1.45
N ALA A 49 1.41 24.38 2.41
CA ALA A 49 0.73 25.37 3.25
C ALA A 49 0.22 26.56 2.46
N ASN A 50 0.99 27.06 1.48
CA ASN A 50 0.58 28.15 0.61
C ASN A 50 -0.62 27.71 -0.31
N ALA A 51 -0.52 26.52 -0.87
CA ALA A 51 -1.59 25.90 -1.66
C ALA A 51 -2.88 25.75 -0.83
N ALA A 52 -2.77 25.28 0.40
CA ALA A 52 -3.93 25.14 1.30
C ALA A 52 -4.59 26.48 1.61
N ARG A 53 -3.83 27.53 1.93
CA ARG A 53 -4.38 28.88 2.17
C ARG A 53 -5.13 29.41 0.92
N ALA A 54 -4.56 29.21 -0.27
CA ALA A 54 -5.18 29.64 -1.52
C ALA A 54 -6.54 28.98 -1.72
N VAL A 55 -6.62 27.63 -1.61
CA VAL A 55 -7.87 26.91 -1.86
C VAL A 55 -8.93 27.15 -0.78
N VAL A 56 -8.53 27.41 0.46
CA VAL A 56 -9.45 27.86 1.52
C VAL A 56 -10.07 29.21 1.14
N GLY A 57 -9.25 30.16 0.67
CA GLY A 57 -9.73 31.45 0.20
C GLY A 57 -10.65 31.39 -1.03
N GLU A 58 -10.53 30.34 -1.83
CA GLU A 58 -11.37 30.06 -3.00
C GLU A 58 -12.63 29.24 -2.69
N GLY A 59 -12.88 28.94 -1.42
CA GLY A 59 -14.08 28.25 -0.96
C GLY A 59 -14.06 26.74 -1.17
N ALA A 60 -12.89 26.10 -1.18
CA ALA A 60 -12.80 24.65 -1.14
C ALA A 60 -13.54 24.10 0.07
N ARG A 61 -14.24 22.98 -0.09
CA ARG A 61 -15.00 22.29 0.97
C ARG A 61 -14.39 20.94 1.38
N LEU A 62 -13.43 20.43 0.60
CA LEU A 62 -12.68 19.20 0.85
C LEU A 62 -11.30 19.34 0.24
N ILE A 63 -10.28 18.82 0.91
CA ILE A 63 -8.91 18.74 0.41
C ILE A 63 -8.57 17.29 0.10
N LEU A 64 -8.20 17.00 -1.13
CA LEU A 64 -7.59 15.75 -1.59
C LEU A 64 -6.08 15.95 -1.64
N GLY A 65 -5.32 15.00 -1.07
CA GLY A 65 -3.89 15.20 -0.82
C GLY A 65 -3.65 15.87 0.56
N PRO A 66 -2.41 16.27 0.85
CA PRO A 66 -1.20 16.12 0.04
C PRO A 66 -0.64 14.70 -0.02
N LEU A 67 0.46 14.55 -0.80
CA LEU A 67 1.15 13.27 -0.97
C LEU A 67 2.15 12.97 0.14
N LEU A 68 3.01 13.94 0.47
CA LEU A 68 4.13 13.73 1.37
C LEU A 68 3.76 14.05 2.83
N ALA A 69 4.36 13.30 3.77
CA ALA A 69 4.07 13.45 5.19
C ALA A 69 4.28 14.87 5.72
N ALA A 70 5.38 15.52 5.35
CA ALA A 70 5.69 16.90 5.76
C ALA A 70 4.66 17.91 5.23
N GLU A 71 4.12 17.66 4.03
CA GLU A 71 3.06 18.47 3.44
C GLU A 71 1.74 18.31 4.22
N VAL A 72 1.36 17.05 4.54
CA VAL A 72 0.15 16.77 5.34
C VAL A 72 0.25 17.46 6.69
N GLN A 73 1.41 17.37 7.35
CA GLN A 73 1.65 18.01 8.65
C GLN A 73 1.47 19.53 8.58
N ALA A 74 1.89 20.17 7.48
CA ALA A 74 1.76 21.61 7.28
C ALA A 74 0.32 22.05 6.94
N VAL A 75 -0.43 21.22 6.20
CA VAL A 75 -1.82 21.51 5.78
C VAL A 75 -2.83 21.26 6.89
N LYS A 76 -2.60 20.26 7.72
CA LYS A 76 -3.55 19.78 8.76
C LYS A 76 -4.08 20.89 9.66
N PRO A 77 -3.27 21.79 10.29
CA PRO A 77 -3.78 22.88 11.11
C PRO A 77 -4.60 23.89 10.30
N LEU A 78 -4.19 24.21 9.08
CA LEU A 78 -4.89 25.19 8.22
C LEU A 78 -6.28 24.68 7.82
N ALA A 79 -6.39 23.42 7.44
CA ALA A 79 -7.66 22.79 7.10
C ALA A 79 -8.59 22.67 8.33
N ARG A 80 -8.03 22.31 9.49
CA ARG A 80 -8.80 22.28 10.75
C ARG A 80 -9.40 23.64 11.09
N ASP A 81 -8.60 24.70 11.00
CA ASP A 81 -9.04 26.06 11.34
C ASP A 81 -10.09 26.59 10.34
N ALA A 82 -10.07 26.05 9.10
CA ALA A 82 -11.08 26.29 8.06
C ALA A 82 -12.24 25.30 8.09
N HIS A 83 -12.32 24.38 9.07
CA HIS A 83 -13.33 23.32 9.16
C HIS A 83 -13.40 22.40 7.94
N LEU A 84 -12.26 22.15 7.29
CA LEU A 84 -12.16 21.25 6.13
C LEU A 84 -11.62 19.89 6.54
N ASN A 85 -12.14 18.83 5.92
CA ASN A 85 -11.55 17.52 5.98
C ASN A 85 -10.48 17.33 4.90
N ILE A 86 -9.48 16.49 5.20
CA ILE A 86 -8.38 16.15 4.32
C ILE A 86 -8.43 14.64 4.03
N ILE A 87 -8.34 14.26 2.76
CA ILE A 87 -8.12 12.88 2.33
C ILE A 87 -6.69 12.83 1.75
N ALA A 88 -5.73 12.51 2.63
CA ALA A 88 -4.30 12.55 2.30
C ALA A 88 -3.82 11.23 1.71
N PHE A 89 -2.80 11.29 0.84
CA PHE A 89 -2.20 10.13 0.18
C PHE A 89 -1.03 9.50 0.96
N SER A 90 -0.66 10.12 2.09
CA SER A 90 0.41 9.62 2.95
C SER A 90 0.10 8.26 3.57
N THR A 91 1.16 7.51 3.90
CA THR A 91 1.10 6.25 4.64
C THR A 91 1.59 6.38 6.09
N VAL A 92 1.97 7.58 6.52
CA VAL A 92 2.43 7.86 7.90
C VAL A 92 1.24 7.96 8.82
N THR A 93 0.96 6.89 9.56
CA THR A 93 -0.28 6.69 10.33
C THR A 93 -0.53 7.71 11.43
N GLU A 94 0.55 8.32 11.99
CA GLU A 94 0.51 9.36 13.02
C GLU A 94 -0.14 10.67 12.53
N LEU A 95 -0.24 10.85 11.22
CA LEU A 95 -0.90 12.00 10.62
C LEU A 95 -2.42 11.88 10.58
N ALA A 96 -2.94 10.67 10.74
CA ALA A 96 -4.37 10.42 10.75
C ALA A 96 -5.10 11.04 11.94
N GLY A 97 -6.42 11.10 11.86
CA GLY A 97 -7.30 11.54 12.93
C GLY A 97 -7.61 13.04 12.93
N GLY A 98 -8.59 13.42 13.73
CA GLY A 98 -9.21 14.72 13.65
C GLY A 98 -9.91 14.90 12.31
N ASN A 99 -9.46 15.87 11.51
CA ASN A 99 -9.99 16.15 10.18
C ASN A 99 -9.18 15.49 9.03
N THR A 100 -8.27 14.55 9.34
CA THR A 100 -7.34 13.97 8.36
C THR A 100 -7.56 12.48 8.23
N PHE A 101 -7.86 12.04 7.01
CA PHE A 101 -8.10 10.67 6.60
C PHE A 101 -7.00 10.25 5.63
N LEU A 102 -6.35 9.11 5.87
CA LEU A 102 -5.28 8.59 5.01
C LEU A 102 -5.85 7.53 4.08
N ILE A 103 -5.80 7.78 2.75
CA ILE A 103 -6.26 6.83 1.74
C ILE A 103 -5.11 5.98 1.16
N GLY A 104 -3.86 6.25 1.53
CA GLY A 104 -2.68 5.53 1.06
C GLY A 104 -2.73 4.02 1.33
N PHE A 105 -1.86 3.27 0.67
CA PHE A 105 -1.73 1.82 0.90
C PHE A 105 -0.97 1.59 2.20
N LEU A 106 -1.68 1.13 3.23
CA LEU A 106 -1.11 0.95 4.57
C LEU A 106 -0.51 -0.45 4.69
N PRO A 107 0.81 -0.58 4.93
CA PRO A 107 1.52 -1.85 5.00
C PRO A 107 0.90 -2.86 5.98
N ARG A 108 0.42 -2.40 7.14
CA ARG A 108 -0.23 -3.28 8.12
C ARG A 108 -1.41 -4.07 7.54
N GLN A 109 -2.16 -3.51 6.61
CA GLN A 109 -3.32 -4.19 6.02
C GLN A 109 -2.91 -5.29 5.06
N GLU A 110 -1.80 -5.10 4.34
CA GLU A 110 -1.20 -6.14 3.51
C GLU A 110 -0.81 -7.33 4.38
N VAL A 111 -0.06 -7.07 5.45
CA VAL A 111 0.36 -8.12 6.41
C VAL A 111 -0.84 -8.82 7.07
N VAL A 112 -1.88 -8.09 7.47
CA VAL A 112 -3.12 -8.70 8.02
C VAL A 112 -3.70 -9.70 7.03
N ARG A 113 -3.78 -9.31 5.78
CA ARG A 113 -4.39 -10.15 4.73
C ARG A 113 -3.55 -11.38 4.42
N GLU A 114 -2.23 -11.24 4.36
CA GLU A 114 -1.29 -12.33 4.09
C GLU A 114 -1.19 -13.31 5.26
N VAL A 115 -1.06 -12.81 6.48
CA VAL A 115 -1.03 -13.66 7.69
C VAL A 115 -2.35 -14.43 7.82
N GLY A 116 -3.50 -13.78 7.57
CA GLY A 116 -4.79 -14.45 7.55
C GLY A 116 -4.80 -15.63 6.56
N GLN A 117 -4.44 -15.39 5.29
CA GLN A 117 -4.36 -16.42 4.28
C GLN A 117 -3.37 -17.55 4.66
N ALA A 118 -2.21 -17.19 5.21
CA ALA A 118 -1.21 -18.17 5.64
C ALA A 118 -1.75 -19.04 6.78
N ARG A 119 -2.45 -18.44 7.74
CA ARG A 119 -3.12 -19.15 8.84
C ARG A 119 -4.20 -20.13 8.35
N ASP A 120 -5.00 -19.72 7.40
CA ASP A 120 -6.03 -20.58 6.77
C ASP A 120 -5.40 -21.79 6.06
N ARG A 121 -4.15 -21.68 5.62
CA ARG A 121 -3.35 -22.76 5.06
C ARG A 121 -2.52 -23.54 6.09
N GLY A 122 -2.71 -23.26 7.40
CA GLY A 122 -2.05 -23.97 8.50
C GLY A 122 -0.62 -23.50 8.80
N LEU A 123 -0.16 -22.37 8.23
CA LEU A 123 1.14 -21.79 8.55
C LEU A 123 1.03 -20.95 9.81
N ALA A 124 1.91 -21.16 10.79
CA ALA A 124 1.81 -20.52 12.10
C ALA A 124 3.09 -19.86 12.59
N ARG A 125 4.20 -20.10 11.91
CA ARG A 125 5.51 -19.57 12.30
C ARG A 125 6.02 -18.68 11.17
N PHE A 126 6.20 -17.42 11.47
CA PHE A 126 6.59 -16.39 10.52
C PHE A 126 8.00 -15.92 10.78
N ALA A 127 8.67 -15.47 9.73
CA ALA A 127 9.91 -14.72 9.78
C ALA A 127 9.84 -13.53 8.83
N ALA A 128 10.74 -12.57 8.99
CA ALA A 128 10.93 -11.48 8.04
C ALA A 128 12.40 -11.27 7.73
N LEU A 129 12.68 -10.94 6.47
CA LEU A 129 13.96 -10.43 6.00
C LEU A 129 13.70 -9.08 5.32
N ALA A 130 14.00 -8.00 6.02
CA ALA A 130 13.59 -6.65 5.66
C ALA A 130 14.79 -5.72 5.49
N PRO A 131 14.67 -4.66 4.66
CA PRO A 131 15.67 -3.61 4.62
C PRO A 131 15.73 -2.88 5.97
N ASP A 132 16.93 -2.48 6.41
CA ASP A 132 17.12 -1.60 7.57
C ASP A 132 16.76 -0.17 7.17
N SER A 133 15.46 0.08 7.12
CA SER A 133 14.81 1.33 6.70
C SER A 133 13.50 1.52 7.47
N PRO A 134 12.95 2.75 7.51
CA PRO A 134 11.65 2.98 8.15
C PRO A 134 10.53 2.07 7.63
N TYR A 135 10.51 1.79 6.33
CA TYR A 135 9.54 0.88 5.73
C TYR A 135 9.75 -0.58 6.17
N GLY A 136 11.01 -1.05 6.16
CA GLY A 136 11.31 -2.42 6.58
C GLY A 136 10.98 -2.68 8.05
N HIS A 137 11.27 -1.71 8.94
CA HIS A 137 10.88 -1.77 10.34
C HIS A 137 9.35 -1.78 10.51
N LEU A 138 8.63 -0.91 9.79
CA LEU A 138 7.17 -0.86 9.83
C LEU A 138 6.54 -2.20 9.42
N MET A 139 7.05 -2.85 8.37
CA MET A 139 6.57 -4.15 7.92
C MET A 139 6.88 -5.27 8.92
N ALA A 140 8.08 -5.27 9.49
CA ALA A 140 8.48 -6.25 10.50
C ALA A 140 7.66 -6.13 11.79
N ASP A 141 7.38 -4.91 12.24
CA ASP A 141 6.56 -4.66 13.42
C ASP A 141 5.09 -5.04 13.14
N ALA A 142 4.57 -4.71 11.96
CA ALA A 142 3.24 -5.16 11.55
C ALA A 142 3.14 -6.70 11.56
N LEU A 143 4.18 -7.41 11.08
CA LEU A 143 4.18 -8.88 11.12
C LEU A 143 4.15 -9.41 12.56
N ARG A 144 4.95 -8.85 13.47
CA ARG A 144 4.97 -9.27 14.90
C ARG A 144 3.60 -9.10 15.54
N ASP A 145 3.01 -7.92 15.36
CA ASP A 145 1.72 -7.58 15.95
C ASP A 145 0.60 -8.46 15.40
N VAL A 146 0.52 -8.60 14.07
CA VAL A 146 -0.54 -9.34 13.40
C VAL A 146 -0.42 -10.85 13.66
N ALA A 147 0.79 -11.40 13.60
CA ALA A 147 1.03 -12.80 13.93
C ALA A 147 0.60 -13.08 15.37
N SER A 148 1.04 -12.27 16.33
CA SER A 148 0.66 -12.40 17.74
C SER A 148 -0.86 -12.31 17.94
N ALA A 149 -1.52 -11.34 17.33
CA ALA A 149 -2.98 -11.17 17.41
C ALA A 149 -3.77 -12.35 16.82
N SER A 150 -3.20 -13.04 15.81
CA SER A 150 -3.81 -14.20 15.17
C SER A 150 -3.44 -15.56 15.82
N GLY A 151 -2.76 -15.54 16.96
CA GLY A 151 -2.29 -16.77 17.64
C GLY A 151 -1.15 -17.48 16.90
N ALA A 152 -0.42 -16.76 16.06
CA ALA A 152 0.79 -17.23 15.40
C ALA A 152 2.03 -16.63 16.06
N THR A 153 3.22 -16.99 15.58
CA THR A 153 4.47 -16.52 16.17
C THR A 153 5.41 -16.00 15.09
N THR A 154 6.00 -14.82 15.32
CA THR A 154 7.15 -14.35 14.56
C THR A 154 8.40 -14.86 15.24
N THR A 155 9.04 -15.86 14.63
CA THR A 155 10.18 -16.58 15.23
C THR A 155 11.49 -15.86 15.00
N ARG A 156 11.60 -15.12 13.88
CA ARG A 156 12.84 -14.45 13.48
C ARG A 156 12.59 -13.22 12.61
N VAL A 157 13.36 -12.18 12.86
CA VAL A 157 13.41 -10.99 12.00
C VAL A 157 14.88 -10.61 11.81
N GLU A 158 15.30 -10.54 10.55
CA GLU A 158 16.63 -10.10 10.17
C GLU A 158 16.53 -8.84 9.30
N PHE A 159 17.46 -7.92 9.55
CA PHE A 159 17.59 -6.71 8.73
C PHE A 159 18.90 -6.74 7.93
N TYR A 160 18.84 -6.20 6.73
CA TYR A 160 20.02 -5.97 5.88
C TYR A 160 20.15 -4.49 5.53
N ASP A 161 21.38 -4.02 5.35
CA ASP A 161 21.62 -2.65 4.88
C ASP A 161 21.17 -2.51 3.42
N PRO A 162 20.18 -1.67 3.10
CA PRO A 162 19.69 -1.48 1.74
C PRO A 162 20.74 -0.85 0.80
N ARG A 163 21.84 -0.30 1.34
CA ARG A 163 22.96 0.24 0.56
C ARG A 163 24.03 -0.80 0.30
N ALA A 164 24.04 -1.91 1.05
CA ALA A 164 24.99 -3.00 0.81
C ALA A 164 24.67 -3.69 -0.52
N GLY A 165 25.69 -4.00 -1.30
CA GLY A 165 25.56 -4.79 -2.53
C GLY A 165 25.23 -6.26 -2.30
N ASP A 166 25.54 -6.76 -1.10
CA ASP A 166 25.46 -8.17 -0.71
C ASP A 166 24.45 -8.38 0.43
N THR A 167 23.44 -9.20 0.18
CA THR A 167 22.39 -9.58 1.15
C THR A 167 22.61 -10.98 1.73
N ALA A 168 23.53 -11.77 1.17
CA ALA A 168 23.80 -13.14 1.58
C ALA A 168 24.10 -13.29 3.08
N PRO A 169 24.84 -12.39 3.76
CA PRO A 169 25.06 -12.51 5.20
C PRO A 169 23.76 -12.46 6.03
N ALA A 170 22.76 -11.66 5.62
CA ALA A 170 21.48 -11.59 6.30
C ALA A 170 20.65 -12.87 6.05
N VAL A 171 20.67 -13.39 4.82
CA VAL A 171 20.03 -14.68 4.49
C VAL A 171 20.66 -15.80 5.30
N GLN A 172 21.99 -15.85 5.42
CA GLN A 172 22.71 -16.87 6.22
C GLN A 172 22.35 -16.78 7.71
N ARG A 173 22.21 -15.59 8.28
CA ARG A 173 21.76 -15.45 9.66
C ARG A 173 20.33 -15.93 9.84
N LEU A 174 19.45 -15.65 8.87
CA LEU A 174 18.06 -16.10 8.91
C LEU A 174 17.93 -17.61 8.74
N MET A 175 18.71 -18.18 7.81
CA MET A 175 18.65 -19.60 7.40
C MET A 175 19.99 -20.30 7.64
N PRO A 176 20.35 -20.62 8.89
CA PRO A 176 21.69 -21.13 9.25
C PRO A 176 22.04 -22.51 8.68
N GLY A 177 21.12 -23.18 7.99
CA GLY A 177 21.37 -24.48 7.34
C GLY A 177 22.02 -24.39 5.96
N GLY A 178 22.04 -23.23 5.30
CA GLY A 178 22.58 -23.02 3.95
C GLY A 178 24.12 -22.99 3.87
N ALA A 179 24.83 -23.05 4.99
CA ALA A 179 26.30 -23.00 5.06
C ALA A 179 27.00 -24.32 4.71
N ALA A 180 26.26 -25.41 4.41
CA ALA A 180 26.85 -26.70 4.04
C ALA A 180 27.57 -26.75 2.68
N ALA A 181 27.46 -25.66 1.87
CA ALA A 181 28.15 -25.56 0.59
C ALA A 181 29.68 -25.34 0.71
N ALA A 182 30.26 -25.18 1.89
CA ALA A 182 31.67 -24.92 2.14
C ALA A 182 32.39 -26.07 2.83
N GLY A 183 32.11 -27.35 2.49
CA GLY A 183 33.01 -28.47 2.80
C GLY A 183 33.13 -28.88 4.26
N VAL A 184 32.21 -28.50 5.13
CA VAL A 184 32.08 -29.00 6.52
C VAL A 184 31.05 -30.12 6.55
N ALA A 185 31.42 -31.29 7.10
CA ALA A 185 30.58 -32.49 7.17
C ALA A 185 29.17 -32.13 7.65
N ALA A 186 28.19 -32.71 6.97
CA ALA A 186 26.75 -32.52 7.21
C ALA A 186 26.38 -32.83 8.67
N ALA A 187 26.46 -31.84 9.55
CA ALA A 187 25.66 -31.84 10.75
C ALA A 187 24.19 -31.75 10.30
N ALA A 188 23.32 -32.57 10.83
CA ALA A 188 21.91 -32.62 10.46
C ALA A 188 21.34 -31.18 10.40
N VAL A 189 20.90 -30.77 9.20
CA VAL A 189 20.33 -29.44 8.97
C VAL A 189 19.15 -29.28 9.92
N ALA A 190 19.28 -28.40 10.90
CA ALA A 190 18.18 -28.12 11.83
C ALA A 190 16.99 -27.60 11.02
N PRO A 191 15.77 -28.11 11.28
CA PRO A 191 14.58 -27.64 10.58
C PRO A 191 14.41 -26.13 10.78
N LEU A 192 14.01 -25.42 9.73
CA LEU A 192 13.72 -23.98 9.80
C LEU A 192 12.69 -23.71 10.90
N SER A 193 12.92 -22.66 11.66
CA SER A 193 12.05 -22.27 12.78
C SER A 193 10.75 -21.58 12.31
N PHE A 194 10.55 -21.38 10.99
CA PHE A 194 9.41 -20.70 10.40
C PHE A 194 8.89 -21.44 9.17
N ASP A 195 7.63 -21.18 8.84
CA ASP A 195 6.90 -21.77 7.71
C ASP A 195 6.74 -20.75 6.56
N ALA A 196 6.71 -19.45 6.90
CA ALA A 196 6.54 -18.38 5.95
C ALA A 196 7.52 -17.23 6.22
N LEU A 197 7.99 -16.60 5.15
CA LEU A 197 8.99 -15.54 5.17
C LEU A 197 8.49 -14.29 4.46
N LEU A 198 8.34 -13.19 5.18
CA LEU A 198 8.01 -11.89 4.63
C LEU A 198 9.26 -11.22 4.04
N LEU A 199 9.18 -10.84 2.77
CA LEU A 199 10.18 -10.10 2.01
C LEU A 199 9.59 -8.75 1.57
N PRO A 200 9.63 -7.70 2.40
CA PRO A 200 9.08 -6.38 2.08
C PRO A 200 10.05 -5.57 1.23
N GLU A 201 10.29 -6.03 0.02
CA GLU A 201 11.25 -5.46 -0.93
C GLU A 201 10.66 -5.51 -2.35
N GLY A 202 11.24 -4.76 -3.28
CA GLY A 202 10.82 -4.70 -4.67
C GLY A 202 11.98 -4.70 -5.66
N GLY A 203 11.64 -4.77 -6.95
CA GLY A 203 12.59 -4.63 -8.05
C GLY A 203 13.73 -5.66 -8.05
N ALA A 204 14.91 -5.23 -8.47
CA ALA A 204 16.08 -6.13 -8.62
C ALA A 204 16.55 -6.72 -7.29
N ARG A 205 16.40 -5.98 -6.19
CA ARG A 205 16.79 -6.44 -4.85
C ARG A 205 15.91 -7.60 -4.38
N LEU A 206 14.63 -7.52 -4.58
CA LEU A 206 13.70 -8.62 -4.30
C LEU A 206 14.10 -9.89 -5.05
N LYS A 207 14.37 -9.77 -6.36
CA LYS A 207 14.79 -10.91 -7.21
C LYS A 207 16.09 -11.54 -6.69
N GLN A 208 17.04 -10.73 -6.24
CA GLN A 208 18.28 -11.21 -5.61
C GLN A 208 18.00 -11.98 -4.32
N LEU A 209 17.25 -11.37 -3.38
CA LEU A 209 16.90 -12.00 -2.09
C LEU A 209 16.17 -13.32 -2.29
N ALA A 210 15.21 -13.37 -3.20
CA ALA A 210 14.46 -14.60 -3.48
C ALA A 210 15.36 -15.73 -3.95
N ARG A 211 16.33 -15.45 -4.84
CA ARG A 211 17.32 -16.45 -5.29
C ARG A 211 18.20 -16.92 -4.15
N GLU A 212 18.68 -16.01 -3.31
CA GLU A 212 19.52 -16.35 -2.16
C GLU A 212 18.77 -17.19 -1.12
N VAL A 213 17.48 -16.85 -0.86
CA VAL A 213 16.61 -17.63 0.03
C VAL A 213 16.38 -19.03 -0.55
N LYS A 214 16.04 -19.14 -1.84
CA LYS A 214 15.85 -20.44 -2.51
C LYS A 214 17.11 -21.29 -2.52
N ALA A 215 18.27 -20.69 -2.72
CA ALA A 215 19.55 -21.39 -2.63
C ALA A 215 19.86 -21.87 -1.20
N ALA A 216 19.41 -21.13 -0.18
CA ALA A 216 19.60 -21.49 1.23
C ALA A 216 18.57 -22.53 1.74
N GLU A 217 17.43 -22.70 1.07
CA GLU A 217 16.46 -23.76 1.40
C GLU A 217 17.07 -25.14 1.22
N ALA A 218 17.95 -25.35 0.24
CA ALA A 218 18.62 -26.62 -0.07
C ALA A 218 17.67 -27.84 0.05
N ASP A 219 17.94 -28.75 0.98
CA ASP A 219 17.12 -29.94 1.26
C ASP A 219 16.04 -29.70 2.33
N ALA A 220 15.85 -28.47 2.80
CA ALA A 220 14.83 -28.13 3.78
C ALA A 220 13.42 -28.05 3.13
N LYS A 221 12.38 -28.10 3.99
CA LYS A 221 11.03 -27.85 3.51
C LYS A 221 10.93 -26.45 2.90
N PRO A 222 10.33 -26.31 1.70
CA PRO A 222 10.15 -25.00 1.08
C PRO A 222 9.41 -24.03 2.01
N VAL A 223 9.89 -22.78 2.06
CA VAL A 223 9.29 -21.68 2.82
C VAL A 223 8.30 -20.95 1.93
N GLN A 224 7.10 -20.65 2.47
CA GLN A 224 6.15 -19.79 1.78
C GLN A 224 6.67 -18.36 1.79
N LEU A 225 6.98 -17.81 0.62
CA LEU A 225 7.34 -16.40 0.51
C LEU A 225 6.08 -15.53 0.58
N LEU A 226 6.15 -14.48 1.39
CA LEU A 226 5.13 -13.44 1.50
C LEU A 226 5.74 -12.11 1.03
N GLY A 227 5.00 -11.36 0.23
CA GLY A 227 5.46 -10.12 -0.35
C GLY A 227 4.88 -8.88 0.34
N SER A 228 4.85 -7.80 -0.37
CA SER A 228 4.13 -6.58 -0.03
C SER A 228 3.55 -5.99 -1.31
N GLY A 229 2.84 -4.86 -1.23
CA GLY A 229 2.36 -4.14 -2.42
C GLY A 229 3.46 -3.78 -3.44
N LEU A 230 4.74 -3.86 -3.05
CA LEU A 230 5.88 -3.70 -3.96
C LEU A 230 6.01 -4.87 -4.95
N TRP A 231 5.33 -6.00 -4.71
CA TRP A 231 5.28 -7.14 -5.63
C TRP A 231 4.21 -6.97 -6.73
N ASP A 232 3.33 -5.98 -6.59
CA ASP A 232 2.26 -5.72 -7.57
C ASP A 232 2.80 -4.99 -8.81
N VAL A 233 3.72 -5.66 -9.50
CA VAL A 233 4.34 -5.19 -10.74
C VAL A 233 4.24 -6.25 -11.85
N PRO A 234 4.12 -5.84 -13.13
CA PRO A 234 3.84 -6.78 -14.24
C PRO A 234 4.90 -7.87 -14.43
N ASP A 235 6.16 -7.58 -14.12
CA ASP A 235 7.30 -8.46 -14.38
C ASP A 235 7.73 -9.33 -13.19
N ILE A 236 6.94 -9.37 -12.11
CA ILE A 236 7.27 -10.13 -10.90
C ILE A 236 7.44 -11.63 -11.21
N GLY A 237 6.59 -12.20 -12.04
CA GLY A 237 6.60 -13.61 -12.42
C GLY A 237 7.80 -14.01 -13.31
N THR A 238 8.60 -13.05 -13.80
CA THR A 238 9.82 -13.36 -14.57
C THR A 238 10.95 -13.92 -13.72
N GLU A 239 10.85 -13.83 -12.39
CA GLU A 239 11.82 -14.39 -11.46
C GLU A 239 11.34 -15.73 -10.93
N PRO A 240 11.94 -16.86 -11.34
CA PRO A 240 11.48 -18.20 -10.94
C PRO A 240 11.54 -18.42 -9.42
N ALA A 241 12.45 -17.74 -8.72
CA ALA A 241 12.59 -17.87 -7.27
C ALA A 241 11.40 -17.27 -6.49
N LEU A 242 10.58 -16.45 -7.14
CA LEU A 242 9.36 -15.86 -6.56
C LEU A 242 8.10 -16.67 -6.89
N ALA A 243 8.17 -17.66 -7.81
CA ALA A 243 7.02 -18.46 -8.18
C ALA A 243 6.40 -19.17 -6.96
N GLY A 244 5.07 -19.10 -6.82
CA GLY A 244 4.32 -19.59 -5.66
C GLY A 244 4.37 -18.64 -4.45
N GLY A 245 5.05 -17.51 -4.52
CA GLY A 245 5.03 -16.46 -3.49
C GLY A 245 3.68 -15.74 -3.44
N TRP A 246 3.23 -15.32 -2.27
CA TRP A 246 1.96 -14.63 -2.07
C TRP A 246 2.17 -13.17 -1.71
N PHE A 247 1.27 -12.31 -2.13
CA PHE A 247 1.22 -10.91 -1.69
C PHE A 247 -0.21 -10.40 -1.70
N ALA A 248 -0.49 -9.45 -0.81
CA ALA A 248 -1.78 -8.80 -0.75
C ALA A 248 -1.79 -7.55 -1.63
N ALA A 249 -2.81 -7.44 -2.48
CA ALA A 249 -2.99 -6.29 -3.35
C ALA A 249 -4.47 -6.00 -3.63
N ALA A 250 -4.73 -4.87 -4.26
CA ALA A 250 -6.05 -4.54 -4.78
C ALA A 250 -6.51 -5.59 -5.81
N PRO A 251 -7.82 -5.82 -5.96
CA PRO A 251 -8.35 -6.69 -6.99
C PRO A 251 -7.86 -6.25 -8.38
N PRO A 252 -7.21 -7.13 -9.17
CA PRO A 252 -6.51 -6.70 -10.39
C PRO A 252 -7.45 -6.22 -11.50
N GLU A 253 -8.71 -6.69 -11.52
CA GLU A 253 -9.65 -6.38 -12.61
C GLU A 253 -10.04 -4.90 -12.67
N ALA A 254 -10.48 -4.30 -11.55
CA ALA A 254 -10.86 -2.89 -11.53
C ALA A 254 -9.68 -1.97 -11.87
N ARG A 255 -8.50 -2.33 -11.37
CA ARG A 255 -7.27 -1.62 -11.69
C ARG A 255 -6.89 -1.72 -13.16
N ARG A 256 -7.08 -2.89 -13.78
CA ARG A 256 -6.83 -3.08 -15.21
C ARG A 256 -7.72 -2.18 -16.07
N VAL A 257 -9.00 -2.07 -15.74
CA VAL A 257 -9.95 -1.18 -16.42
C VAL A 257 -9.49 0.28 -16.27
N PHE A 258 -9.15 0.71 -15.06
CA PHE A 258 -8.61 2.05 -14.82
C PHE A 258 -7.35 2.33 -15.66
N ALA A 259 -6.39 1.39 -15.67
CA ALA A 259 -5.15 1.57 -16.43
C ALA A 259 -5.41 1.70 -17.95
N GLN A 260 -6.35 0.91 -18.50
CA GLN A 260 -6.75 1.01 -19.90
C GLN A 260 -7.39 2.35 -20.23
N HIS A 261 -8.30 2.85 -19.38
CA HIS A 261 -8.93 4.14 -19.57
C HIS A 261 -7.90 5.29 -19.46
N PHE A 262 -7.05 5.23 -18.45
CA PHE A 262 -5.99 6.22 -18.26
C PHE A 262 -5.05 6.26 -19.47
N GLN A 263 -4.60 5.12 -19.96
CA GLN A 263 -3.76 5.02 -21.16
C GLN A 263 -4.46 5.55 -22.41
N ALA A 264 -5.75 5.24 -22.56
CA ALA A 264 -6.53 5.71 -23.71
C ALA A 264 -6.65 7.24 -23.74
N VAL A 265 -6.75 7.90 -22.58
CA VAL A 265 -6.90 9.36 -22.48
C VAL A 265 -5.54 10.07 -22.50
N TYR A 266 -4.54 9.56 -21.76
CA TYR A 266 -3.27 10.26 -21.54
C TYR A 266 -2.08 9.69 -22.31
N GLY A 267 -2.26 8.57 -23.04
CA GLY A 267 -1.24 7.95 -23.89
C GLY A 267 -0.07 7.30 -23.14
N ARG A 268 -0.19 7.06 -21.84
CA ARG A 268 0.82 6.45 -20.97
C ARG A 268 0.19 5.61 -19.89
N ASP A 269 0.94 4.65 -19.36
CA ASP A 269 0.47 3.84 -18.23
C ASP A 269 0.48 4.67 -16.91
N PRO A 270 -0.54 4.50 -16.05
CA PRO A 270 -0.58 5.20 -14.77
C PRO A 270 0.45 4.59 -13.79
N PRO A 271 1.27 5.43 -13.10
CA PRO A 271 2.01 4.97 -11.94
C PRO A 271 1.09 4.37 -10.88
N ARG A 272 1.61 3.44 -10.06
CA ARG A 272 0.78 2.71 -9.07
C ARG A 272 -0.04 3.64 -8.17
N LEU A 273 0.53 4.75 -7.72
CA LEU A 273 -0.13 5.68 -6.81
C LEU A 273 -1.13 6.63 -7.50
N ALA A 274 -1.19 6.68 -8.84
CA ALA A 274 -2.16 7.51 -9.55
C ALA A 274 -3.61 7.13 -9.21
N SER A 275 -3.88 5.84 -8.99
CA SER A 275 -5.19 5.33 -8.57
C SER A 275 -5.74 5.97 -7.30
N LEU A 276 -4.87 6.41 -6.38
CA LEU A 276 -5.28 7.13 -5.17
C LEU A 276 -5.94 8.48 -5.51
N GLY A 277 -5.44 9.18 -6.53
CA GLY A 277 -6.05 10.40 -7.04
C GLY A 277 -7.44 10.16 -7.61
N TYR A 278 -7.57 9.07 -8.40
CA TYR A 278 -8.86 8.63 -8.93
C TYR A 278 -9.85 8.30 -7.81
N ASP A 279 -9.48 7.42 -6.87
CA ASP A 279 -10.35 6.96 -5.78
C ASP A 279 -10.78 8.12 -4.87
N ALA A 280 -9.88 9.07 -4.57
CA ALA A 280 -10.21 10.24 -3.76
C ALA A 280 -11.20 11.18 -4.48
N ALA A 281 -11.03 11.41 -5.78
CA ALA A 281 -11.95 12.21 -6.57
C ALA A 281 -13.30 11.52 -6.76
N ALA A 282 -13.32 10.22 -7.03
CA ALA A 282 -14.54 9.42 -7.12
C ALA A 282 -15.31 9.41 -5.80
N LEU A 283 -14.62 9.27 -4.66
CA LEU A 283 -15.20 9.41 -3.33
C LEU A 283 -15.86 10.78 -3.15
N ALA A 284 -15.17 11.86 -3.49
CA ALA A 284 -15.75 13.21 -3.43
C ALA A 284 -17.00 13.34 -4.31
N GLY A 285 -16.98 12.69 -5.49
CA GLY A 285 -18.13 12.60 -6.39
C GLY A 285 -19.33 11.90 -5.74
N VAL A 286 -19.10 10.77 -5.08
CA VAL A 286 -20.15 10.03 -4.34
C VAL A 286 -20.72 10.89 -3.20
N LEU A 287 -19.83 11.50 -2.41
CA LEU A 287 -20.22 12.33 -1.26
C LEU A 287 -21.03 13.56 -1.71
N SER A 288 -20.66 14.21 -2.81
CA SER A 288 -21.35 15.39 -3.33
C SER A 288 -22.81 15.13 -3.73
N ARG A 289 -23.13 13.87 -4.03
CA ARG A 289 -24.51 13.44 -4.39
C ARG A 289 -25.39 13.20 -3.18
N SER A 290 -24.84 13.19 -1.97
CA SER A 290 -25.64 13.12 -0.75
C SER A 290 -26.57 14.32 -0.66
N THR A 291 -27.76 14.09 -0.13
CA THR A 291 -28.75 15.16 0.19
C THR A 291 -28.42 15.85 1.51
N ASP A 292 -27.35 15.46 2.19
CA ASP A 292 -26.93 16.03 3.45
C ASP A 292 -26.49 17.48 3.29
N ALA A 293 -26.77 18.32 4.26
CA ALA A 293 -26.36 19.72 4.27
C ALA A 293 -24.82 19.86 4.23
N GLU A 294 -24.11 18.90 4.80
CA GLU A 294 -22.65 18.83 4.88
C GLU A 294 -22.11 17.55 4.22
N PRO A 295 -22.09 17.48 2.87
CA PRO A 295 -21.75 16.24 2.15
C PRO A 295 -20.33 15.74 2.40
N PHE A 296 -19.39 16.63 2.78
CA PHE A 296 -18.01 16.27 3.10
C PHE A 296 -17.74 16.21 4.61
N SER A 297 -18.79 16.02 5.42
CA SER A 297 -18.64 15.85 6.87
C SER A 297 -17.87 14.59 7.22
N GLN A 298 -17.29 14.55 8.43
CA GLN A 298 -16.64 13.33 8.93
C GLN A 298 -17.61 12.14 8.96
N GLN A 299 -18.87 12.36 9.30
CA GLN A 299 -19.91 11.32 9.31
C GLN A 299 -20.09 10.70 7.91
N ALA A 300 -20.13 11.52 6.87
CA ALA A 300 -20.26 11.04 5.49
C ALA A 300 -19.01 10.25 5.03
N ILE A 301 -17.81 10.75 5.38
CA ILE A 301 -16.53 10.09 5.06
C ILE A 301 -16.39 8.75 5.81
N LEU A 302 -16.88 8.67 7.04
CA LEU A 302 -16.83 7.48 7.90
C LEU A 302 -17.97 6.47 7.62
N ASN A 303 -18.58 6.51 6.43
CA ASN A 303 -19.63 5.56 6.06
C ASN A 303 -19.19 4.11 6.35
N PRO A 304 -19.89 3.38 7.25
CA PRO A 304 -19.47 2.02 7.63
C PRO A 304 -19.54 1.00 6.49
N SER A 305 -20.41 1.23 5.50
CA SER A 305 -20.46 0.40 4.29
C SER A 305 -19.28 0.62 3.36
N GLY A 306 -18.55 1.73 3.54
CA GLY A 306 -17.40 2.08 2.71
C GLY A 306 -17.76 2.54 1.31
N PHE A 307 -16.76 2.49 0.45
CA PHE A 307 -16.79 2.97 -0.93
C PHE A 307 -16.07 1.95 -1.82
N THR A 308 -16.43 1.90 -3.08
CA THR A 308 -15.75 1.07 -4.08
C THR A 308 -14.97 1.97 -5.01
N GLY A 309 -13.67 1.74 -5.12
CA GLY A 309 -12.76 2.42 -6.03
C GLY A 309 -12.09 1.46 -7.01
N VAL A 310 -11.13 1.97 -7.77
CA VAL A 310 -10.33 1.15 -8.70
C VAL A 310 -9.34 0.25 -7.97
N ASP A 311 -9.01 0.58 -6.71
CA ASP A 311 -8.26 -0.29 -5.81
C ASP A 311 -9.16 -1.13 -4.89
N GLY A 312 -10.41 -1.36 -5.30
CA GLY A 312 -11.36 -2.21 -4.59
C GLY A 312 -12.14 -1.49 -3.49
N LEU A 313 -12.73 -2.28 -2.61
CA LEU A 313 -13.52 -1.78 -1.48
C LEU A 313 -12.64 -1.11 -0.44
N PHE A 314 -13.03 0.07 0.04
CA PHE A 314 -12.35 0.75 1.14
C PHE A 314 -13.33 1.54 2.02
N ARG A 315 -12.96 1.76 3.28
CA ARG A 315 -13.63 2.69 4.19
C ARG A 315 -12.60 3.36 5.10
N PHE A 316 -13.00 4.45 5.76
CA PHE A 316 -12.19 5.04 6.81
C PHE A 316 -12.69 4.60 8.18
N THR A 317 -11.76 4.40 9.10
CA THR A 317 -12.03 4.15 10.51
C THR A 317 -12.10 5.47 11.28
N PRO A 318 -12.69 5.50 12.49
CA PRO A 318 -12.70 6.69 13.33
C PRO A 318 -11.32 7.27 13.65
N SER A 319 -10.26 6.46 13.56
CA SER A 319 -8.87 6.92 13.70
C SER A 319 -8.36 7.69 12.47
N GLY A 320 -9.14 7.77 11.39
CA GLY A 320 -8.73 8.39 10.12
C GLY A 320 -7.91 7.49 9.20
N LEU A 321 -7.69 6.23 9.55
CA LEU A 321 -6.99 5.28 8.71
C LEU A 321 -7.93 4.60 7.74
N VAL A 322 -7.48 4.38 6.51
CA VAL A 322 -8.22 3.56 5.55
C VAL A 322 -8.20 2.10 5.97
N GLN A 323 -9.27 1.38 5.70
CA GLN A 323 -9.36 -0.07 5.72
C GLN A 323 -9.74 -0.52 4.31
N ARG A 324 -8.97 -1.45 3.72
CA ARG A 324 -9.16 -1.91 2.34
C ARG A 324 -9.50 -3.38 2.29
N GLY A 325 -10.36 -3.75 1.36
CA GLY A 325 -10.59 -5.13 0.97
C GLY A 325 -9.52 -5.56 -0.05
N LEU A 326 -8.48 -6.25 0.42
CA LEU A 326 -7.40 -6.74 -0.44
C LEU A 326 -7.64 -8.20 -0.84
N ALA A 327 -7.27 -8.55 -2.08
CA ALA A 327 -7.10 -9.92 -2.50
C ALA A 327 -5.73 -10.46 -2.05
N VAL A 328 -5.54 -11.78 -2.04
CA VAL A 328 -4.21 -12.38 -2.02
C VAL A 328 -3.94 -12.98 -3.39
N LEU A 329 -2.80 -12.61 -3.95
CA LEU A 329 -2.33 -13.09 -5.24
C LEU A 329 -1.13 -14.02 -5.04
N GLU A 330 -1.04 -15.02 -5.91
CA GLU A 330 0.12 -15.89 -6.05
C GLU A 330 0.90 -15.50 -7.31
N VAL A 331 2.20 -15.43 -7.18
CA VAL A 331 3.11 -15.15 -8.30
C VAL A 331 3.21 -16.36 -9.20
N GLU A 332 2.81 -16.23 -10.46
CA GLU A 332 2.99 -17.25 -11.49
C GLU A 332 3.79 -16.70 -12.69
N PRO A 333 4.48 -17.55 -13.45
CA PRO A 333 5.29 -17.10 -14.59
C PRO A 333 4.50 -16.37 -15.69
N GLN A 334 3.22 -16.66 -15.84
CA GLN A 334 2.35 -16.06 -16.87
C GLN A 334 1.49 -14.91 -16.34
N GLY A 335 1.64 -14.53 -15.09
CA GLY A 335 0.89 -13.47 -14.44
C GLY A 335 0.32 -13.92 -13.10
N ASN A 336 0.08 -12.97 -12.22
CA ASN A 336 -0.39 -13.23 -10.87
C ASN A 336 -1.81 -13.78 -10.86
N VAL A 337 -2.07 -14.78 -10.02
CA VAL A 337 -3.38 -15.44 -9.89
C VAL A 337 -3.99 -15.11 -8.52
N VAL A 338 -5.25 -14.73 -8.49
CA VAL A 338 -5.99 -14.50 -7.24
C VAL A 338 -6.28 -15.84 -6.56
N ILE A 339 -5.63 -16.11 -5.44
CA ILE A 339 -5.83 -17.32 -4.62
C ILE A 339 -6.79 -17.12 -3.46
N SER A 340 -7.04 -15.87 -3.09
CA SER A 340 -8.07 -15.48 -2.12
C SER A 340 -8.68 -14.14 -2.55
N PRO A 341 -9.96 -14.13 -2.94
CA PRO A 341 -10.60 -12.92 -3.47
C PRO A 341 -10.70 -11.84 -2.39
N ALA A 342 -10.76 -10.58 -2.85
CA ALA A 342 -11.08 -9.47 -1.98
C ALA A 342 -12.53 -9.61 -1.45
N PRO A 343 -12.79 -9.19 -0.20
CA PRO A 343 -14.14 -9.19 0.37
C PRO A 343 -15.04 -8.24 -0.43
N GLN A 344 -16.32 -8.62 -0.56
CA GLN A 344 -17.32 -7.81 -1.24
C GLN A 344 -18.00 -6.81 -0.29
N SER A 345 -17.88 -7.02 1.01
CA SER A 345 -18.38 -6.13 2.05
C SER A 345 -17.44 -6.13 3.27
N PHE A 346 -17.54 -5.08 4.10
CA PHE A 346 -16.80 -5.04 5.37
C PHE A 346 -17.39 -5.95 6.45
N GLN A 347 -18.56 -6.52 6.23
CA GLN A 347 -19.13 -7.56 7.10
C GLN A 347 -18.41 -8.89 6.94
N ASP A 348 -17.82 -9.14 5.76
CA ASP A 348 -17.09 -10.36 5.45
C ASP A 348 -15.65 -10.36 6.03
N LEU A 349 -15.19 -9.24 6.53
CA LEU A 349 -13.82 -9.08 7.03
C LEU A 349 -13.62 -9.53 8.48
N GLY A 350 -14.58 -10.06 9.18
CA GLY A 350 -14.42 -10.74 10.47
C GLY A 350 -13.56 -10.03 11.55
N TYR A 351 -13.46 -8.68 11.51
CA TYR A 351 -12.71 -7.87 12.49
C TYR A 351 -13.54 -7.52 13.70
#